data_76aa9e0cdc1dd54691b8fc26998760cb
#
_entry.id   76aa9e0cdc1dd54691b8fc26998760cb
#
_cell.length_a   1.000
_cell.length_b   1.000
_cell.length_c   1.000
_cell.angle_alpha   90.00
_cell.angle_beta   90.00
_cell.angle_gamma   90.00
#
_symmetry.space_group_name_H-M   'P 1'
#
loop_
_entity.id
_entity.type
_entity.pdbx_description
1 polymer ?
#
loop_
_entity_poly.entity_id
_entity_poly.type
_entity_poly.pdbx_seq_one_letter_code
_entity_poly.pdbx_strand_id
1 'polypeptide(L)'
;MDVIDKIRIILNTVCYGYEIKPIAIRAKNRQSNIREARQLVAYLVREYTELSLPKVGFVINRDHTTVIHSIKVVRNEIEFNKDYRRKYELINEIIKTRIYG
;
A
#
# COMPACT_ATOMS: atom_id res chain seq x y z
N MET A 1 -19.10 0.71 1.56
CA MET A 1 -18.11 -0.26 1.02
C MET A 1 -17.40 -0.94 2.19
N ASP A 2 -17.30 -2.25 2.18
CA ASP A 2 -16.67 -2.95 3.29
C ASP A 2 -15.15 -2.96 3.19
N VAL A 3 -14.51 -3.46 4.25
CA VAL A 3 -13.04 -3.45 4.36
C VAL A 3 -12.39 -4.30 3.28
N ILE A 4 -12.97 -5.46 2.97
CA ILE A 4 -12.40 -6.37 1.95
C ILE A 4 -12.38 -5.70 0.59
N ASP A 5 -13.46 -5.01 0.22
CA ASP A 5 -13.51 -4.29 -1.05
C ASP A 5 -12.49 -3.16 -1.11
N LYS A 6 -12.32 -2.42 0.00
CA LYS A 6 -11.29 -1.38 0.07
C LYS A 6 -9.89 -1.95 -0.12
N ILE A 7 -9.60 -3.06 0.55
CA ILE A 7 -8.29 -3.72 0.42
C ILE A 7 -8.07 -4.17 -1.02
N ARG A 8 -9.09 -4.75 -1.66
CA ARG A 8 -8.98 -5.20 -3.05
C ARG A 8 -8.68 -4.04 -3.99
N ILE A 9 -9.37 -2.91 -3.82
CA ILE A 9 -9.14 -1.71 -4.62
C ILE A 9 -7.70 -1.21 -4.44
N ILE A 10 -7.23 -1.13 -3.19
CA ILE A 10 -5.88 -0.67 -2.88
C ILE A 10 -4.84 -1.60 -3.52
N LEU A 11 -4.97 -2.91 -3.30
CA LEU A 11 -4.04 -3.88 -3.87
C LEU A 11 -3.98 -3.79 -5.39
N ASN A 12 -5.13 -3.80 -6.04
CA ASN A 12 -5.17 -3.78 -7.50
C ASN A 12 -4.62 -2.48 -8.08
N THR A 13 -4.93 -1.35 -7.47
CA THR A 13 -4.48 -0.05 -7.96
C THR A 13 -2.98 0.12 -7.79
N VAL A 14 -2.44 -0.22 -6.61
CA VAL A 14 -0.99 -0.12 -6.37
C VAL A 14 -0.24 -1.08 -7.29
N CYS A 15 -0.69 -2.32 -7.39
CA CYS A 15 -0.01 -3.32 -8.20
C CYS A 15 -0.05 -2.97 -9.68
N TYR A 16 -1.16 -2.40 -10.16
CA TYR A 16 -1.23 -1.89 -11.52
C TYR A 16 -0.19 -0.79 -11.75
N GLY A 17 -0.10 0.16 -10.82
CA GLY A 17 0.85 1.26 -10.92
C GLY A 17 2.31 0.82 -10.90
N TYR A 18 2.62 -0.29 -10.23
CA TYR A 18 3.97 -0.84 -10.14
C TYR A 18 4.22 -1.95 -11.16
N GLU A 19 3.22 -2.30 -11.96
CA GLU A 19 3.32 -3.35 -12.99
C GLU A 19 3.72 -4.70 -12.39
N ILE A 20 3.12 -5.03 -11.25
CA ILE A 20 3.32 -6.31 -10.58
C ILE A 20 1.98 -7.00 -10.34
N LYS A 21 2.03 -8.32 -10.13
CA LYS A 21 0.82 -9.08 -9.80
C LYS A 21 0.51 -8.93 -8.31
N PRO A 22 -0.77 -8.84 -7.92
CA PRO A 22 -1.14 -8.72 -6.49
C PRO A 22 -0.56 -9.82 -5.60
N ILE A 23 -0.41 -11.03 -6.10
CA ILE A 23 0.17 -12.15 -5.33
C ILE A 23 1.60 -11.85 -4.87
N ALA A 24 2.33 -11.00 -5.61
CA ALA A 24 3.70 -10.64 -5.27
C ALA A 24 3.79 -9.88 -3.93
N ILE A 25 2.71 -9.18 -3.55
CA ILE A 25 2.70 -8.40 -2.31
C ILE A 25 2.92 -9.29 -1.08
N ARG A 26 2.34 -10.49 -1.07
CA ARG A 26 2.45 -11.41 0.07
C ARG A 26 3.61 -12.37 -0.04
N ALA A 27 4.29 -12.40 -1.17
CA ALA A 27 5.40 -13.32 -1.39
C ALA A 27 6.67 -12.85 -0.69
N LYS A 28 7.62 -13.76 -0.50
CA LYS A 28 8.94 -13.45 0.07
C LYS A 28 9.87 -12.93 -1.02
N ASN A 29 9.48 -11.84 -1.65
CA ASN A 29 10.23 -11.24 -2.74
C ASN A 29 10.90 -9.96 -2.24
N ARG A 30 12.20 -9.80 -2.54
CA ARG A 30 13.01 -8.67 -2.09
C ARG A 30 13.35 -7.66 -3.19
N GLN A 31 12.78 -7.82 -4.37
CA GLN A 31 12.97 -6.83 -5.44
C GLN A 31 12.46 -5.48 -4.97
N SER A 32 13.20 -4.40 -5.29
CA SER A 32 12.93 -3.08 -4.75
C SER A 32 11.57 -2.53 -5.14
N ASN A 33 11.12 -2.77 -6.38
CA ASN A 33 9.81 -2.31 -6.83
C ASN A 33 8.67 -3.02 -6.10
N ILE A 34 8.83 -4.32 -5.83
CA ILE A 34 7.81 -5.09 -5.09
C ILE A 34 7.79 -4.67 -3.62
N ARG A 35 8.97 -4.46 -3.03
CA ARG A 35 9.06 -3.98 -1.65
C ARG A 35 8.42 -2.60 -1.52
N GLU A 36 8.69 -1.70 -2.46
CA GLU A 36 8.11 -0.37 -2.46
C GLU A 36 6.59 -0.43 -2.58
N ALA A 37 6.07 -1.26 -3.48
CA ALA A 37 4.64 -1.47 -3.63
C ALA A 37 4.01 -2.03 -2.34
N ARG A 38 4.66 -3.00 -1.72
CA ARG A 38 4.19 -3.61 -0.46
C ARG A 38 4.10 -2.56 0.65
N GLN A 39 5.11 -1.71 0.78
CA GLN A 39 5.11 -0.65 1.77
C GLN A 39 3.96 0.34 1.52
N LEU A 40 3.72 0.69 0.27
CA LEU A 40 2.64 1.59 -0.08
C LEU A 40 1.27 0.97 0.20
N VAL A 41 1.09 -0.33 -0.08
CA VAL A 41 -0.14 -1.03 0.27
C VAL A 41 -0.39 -0.95 1.77
N ALA A 42 0.62 -1.23 2.60
CA ALA A 42 0.48 -1.15 4.05
C ALA A 42 0.04 0.25 4.50
N TYR A 43 0.67 1.28 3.96
CA TYR A 43 0.34 2.66 4.28
C TYR A 43 -1.11 3.00 3.90
N LEU A 44 -1.52 2.64 2.68
CA LEU A 44 -2.85 2.97 2.18
C LEU A 44 -3.95 2.17 2.89
N VAL A 45 -3.71 0.89 3.18
CA VAL A 45 -4.67 0.09 3.95
C VAL A 45 -4.89 0.72 5.32
N ARG A 46 -3.83 1.20 5.96
CA ARG A 46 -3.94 1.88 7.25
C ARG A 46 -4.72 3.19 7.13
N GLU A 47 -4.53 3.93 6.03
CA GLU A 47 -5.21 5.21 5.79
C GLU A 47 -6.71 5.03 5.51
N TYR A 48 -7.08 4.02 4.75
CA TYR A 48 -8.44 3.86 4.26
C TYR A 48 -9.30 2.91 5.08
N THR A 49 -8.71 2.23 6.06
CA THR A 49 -9.44 1.31 6.93
C THR A 49 -9.08 1.57 8.39
N GLU A 50 -9.83 0.95 9.30
CA GLU A 50 -9.54 1.03 10.73
C GLU A 50 -8.85 -0.25 11.24
N LEU A 51 -8.24 -1.00 10.34
CA LEU A 51 -7.55 -2.23 10.71
C LEU A 51 -6.38 -1.95 11.64
N SER A 52 -6.22 -2.82 12.63
CA SER A 52 -5.06 -2.77 13.53
C SER A 52 -3.77 -3.06 12.77
N LEU A 53 -2.63 -2.67 13.34
CA LEU A 53 -1.34 -2.94 12.71
C LEU A 53 -1.11 -4.43 12.44
N PRO A 54 -1.42 -5.36 13.37
CA PRO A 54 -1.31 -6.78 13.05
C PRO A 54 -2.18 -7.23 11.88
N LYS A 55 -3.40 -6.68 11.75
CA LYS A 55 -4.28 -7.01 10.63
C LYS A 55 -3.78 -6.46 9.31
N VAL A 56 -3.21 -5.26 9.30
CA VAL A 56 -2.53 -4.73 8.12
C VAL A 56 -1.36 -5.64 7.75
N GLY A 57 -0.61 -6.10 8.75
CA GLY A 57 0.47 -7.06 8.53
C GLY A 57 0.00 -8.34 7.86
N PHE A 58 -1.18 -8.81 8.22
CA PHE A 58 -1.77 -9.99 7.60
C PHE A 58 -2.02 -9.75 6.10
N VAL A 59 -2.47 -8.55 5.73
CA VAL A 59 -2.72 -8.20 4.33
C VAL A 59 -1.46 -8.34 3.49
N ILE A 60 -0.32 -7.88 4.01
CA ILE A 60 0.95 -7.90 3.28
C ILE A 60 1.84 -9.09 3.64
N ASN A 61 1.36 -9.97 4.52
CA ASN A 61 2.09 -11.13 5.03
C ASN A 61 3.42 -10.74 5.70
N ARG A 62 3.36 -9.76 6.58
CA ARG A 62 4.51 -9.30 7.39
C ARG A 62 4.01 -9.03 8.81
N ASP A 63 4.93 -9.02 9.79
CA ASP A 63 4.57 -8.71 11.16
C ASP A 63 4.26 -7.21 11.33
N HIS A 64 3.70 -6.84 12.48
CA HIS A 64 3.30 -5.48 12.75
C HIS A 64 4.49 -4.51 12.84
N THR A 65 5.66 -4.99 13.22
CA THR A 65 6.88 -4.17 13.27
C THR A 65 7.26 -3.72 11.86
N THR A 66 7.16 -4.63 10.89
CA THR A 66 7.40 -4.30 9.48
C THR A 66 6.36 -3.30 8.98
N VAL A 67 5.10 -3.42 9.40
CA VAL A 67 4.05 -2.45 9.04
C VAL A 67 4.42 -1.06 9.54
N ILE A 68 4.81 -0.94 10.80
CA ILE A 68 5.22 0.34 11.39
C ILE A 68 6.36 0.96 10.60
N HIS A 69 7.37 0.16 10.28
CA HIS A 69 8.51 0.61 9.48
C HIS A 69 8.06 1.08 8.09
N SER A 70 7.20 0.30 7.44
CA SER A 70 6.69 0.63 6.11
C SER A 70 5.95 1.96 6.10
N ILE A 71 5.12 2.23 7.10
CA ILE A 71 4.40 3.49 7.21
C ILE A 71 5.37 4.67 7.33
N LYS A 72 6.43 4.52 8.13
CA LYS A 72 7.45 5.56 8.27
C LYS A 72 8.19 5.81 6.97
N VAL A 73 8.57 4.75 6.27
CA VAL A 73 9.27 4.87 4.99
C VAL A 73 8.40 5.61 3.98
N VAL A 74 7.14 5.23 3.85
CA VAL A 74 6.22 5.88 2.91
C VAL A 74 6.03 7.36 3.26
N ARG A 75 5.83 7.68 4.53
CA ARG A 75 5.71 9.08 4.97
C ARG A 75 6.92 9.91 4.56
N ASN A 76 8.12 9.39 4.80
CA ASN A 76 9.34 10.08 4.45
C ASN A 76 9.47 10.26 2.94
N GLU A 77 9.14 9.23 2.17
CA GLU A 77 9.18 9.30 0.72
C GLU A 77 8.19 10.33 0.17
N ILE A 78 6.99 10.39 0.70
CA ILE A 78 5.99 11.39 0.29
C ILE A 78 6.50 12.79 0.59
N GLU A 79 7.15 13.00 1.74
CA GLU A 79 7.63 14.32 2.15
C GLU A 79 8.86 14.77 1.38
N PHE A 80 9.83 13.88 1.16
CA PHE A 80 11.15 14.27 0.69
C PHE A 80 11.50 13.83 -0.73
N ASN A 81 10.68 12.99 -1.37
CA ASN A 81 10.96 12.48 -2.71
C ASN A 81 9.86 12.89 -3.67
N LYS A 82 10.17 13.84 -4.57
CA LYS A 82 9.18 14.39 -5.51
C LYS A 82 8.62 13.32 -6.45
N ASP A 83 9.47 12.45 -6.96
CA ASP A 83 9.03 11.43 -7.91
C ASP A 83 8.13 10.41 -7.23
N TYR A 84 8.47 10.00 -6.02
CA TYR A 84 7.64 9.12 -5.22
C TYR A 84 6.29 9.78 -4.93
N ARG A 85 6.31 11.04 -4.48
CA ARG A 85 5.09 11.79 -4.14
C ARG A 85 4.15 11.87 -5.34
N ARG A 86 4.68 12.16 -6.53
CA ARG A 86 3.88 12.24 -7.75
C ARG A 86 3.19 10.92 -8.05
N LYS A 87 3.93 9.83 -7.95
CA LYS A 87 3.37 8.49 -8.16
C LYS A 87 2.30 8.16 -7.11
N TYR A 88 2.61 8.47 -5.84
CA TYR A 88 1.66 8.27 -4.75
C TYR A 88 0.37 9.06 -4.98
N GLU A 89 0.48 10.31 -5.35
CA GLU A 89 -0.69 11.16 -5.57
C GLU A 89 -1.59 10.63 -6.68
N LEU A 90 -1.01 10.16 -7.77
CA LEU A 90 -1.77 9.55 -8.85
C LEU A 90 -2.52 8.29 -8.39
N ILE A 91 -1.83 7.40 -7.72
CA ILE A 91 -2.41 6.17 -7.19
C ILE A 91 -3.51 6.48 -6.17
N ASN A 92 -3.23 7.40 -5.26
CA ASN A 92 -4.16 7.77 -4.21
C ASN A 92 -5.44 8.40 -4.77
N GLU A 93 -5.33 9.22 -5.81
CA GLU A 93 -6.49 9.83 -6.45
C GLU A 93 -7.40 8.78 -7.08
N ILE A 94 -6.83 7.77 -7.73
CA ILE A 94 -7.60 6.66 -8.29
C ILE A 94 -8.31 5.89 -7.18
N ILE A 95 -7.61 5.61 -6.08
CA ILE A 95 -8.19 4.90 -4.94
C ILE A 95 -9.35 5.69 -4.34
N LYS A 96 -9.16 6.99 -4.11
CA LYS A 96 -10.23 7.86 -3.59
C LYS A 96 -11.48 7.81 -4.45
N THR A 97 -11.29 7.93 -5.75
CA THR A 97 -12.40 7.91 -6.70
C THR A 97 -13.15 6.58 -6.65
N ARG A 98 -12.43 5.48 -6.55
CA ARG A 98 -13.04 4.15 -6.50
C ARG A 98 -13.75 3.87 -5.19
N ILE A 99 -13.23 4.38 -4.08
CA ILE A 99 -13.82 4.14 -2.75
C ILE A 99 -14.97 5.10 -2.48
N TYR A 100 -14.78 6.38 -2.76
CA TYR A 100 -15.75 7.41 -2.40
C TYR A 100 -16.57 7.94 -3.55
N GLY A 101 -16.30 7.48 -4.74
CA GLY A 101 -17.05 7.89 -5.93
C GLY A 101 -16.63 9.20 -6.45
#